data_8c4c6c0e84bb2dd1c248331c70f06d42
#
_entry.id   8c4c6c0e84bb2dd1c248331c70f06d42
#
_cell.length_a   1.000
_cell.length_b   1.000
_cell.length_c   1.000
_cell.angle_alpha   90.00
_cell.angle_beta   90.00
_cell.angle_gamma   90.00
#
_symmetry.space_group_name_H-M   'P 1'
#
loop_
_entity.id
_entity.type
_entity.pdbx_description
1 polymer ?
#
loop_
_entity_poly.entity_id
_entity_poly.type
_entity_poly.pdbx_seq_one_letter_code
_entity_poly.pdbx_strand_id
1 'polypeptide(L)'
;MHAQHMDIILIFARTRDVGLCRPCLHEKKTDMEQFGKILIVDDNEDVLFALNLLLEPYAEKIKVAVTPDRIEHFMTTFRPDIILLDMNFSRDAISGQEGFDSLKQILSIDPQAVVIFMTAYADTDKAVRAIKAGATDFIPKPWEKEKLLATLSSGMKLRRSRTEINLLK
;
A
#
# COMPACT_ATOMS: atom_id res chain seq x y z
N MET A 1 38.00 -14.36 14.10
CA MET A 1 38.14 -13.81 15.47
C MET A 1 37.08 -12.75 15.68
N HIS A 2 36.18 -13.09 16.54
CA HIS A 2 35.38 -12.35 17.53
C HIS A 2 34.41 -11.28 17.02
N ALA A 3 33.23 -11.75 17.00
CA ALA A 3 31.95 -11.18 17.45
C ALA A 3 32.08 -10.13 18.57
N GLN A 4 31.32 -9.04 18.43
CA GLN A 4 30.72 -8.37 19.58
C GLN A 4 29.33 -7.86 19.21
N HIS A 5 28.36 -8.67 19.60
CA HIS A 5 27.05 -8.26 20.05
C HIS A 5 27.19 -7.12 21.05
N MET A 6 26.44 -6.08 20.85
CA MET A 6 26.08 -5.20 21.97
C MET A 6 24.56 -5.07 22.04
N ASP A 7 24.02 -5.86 22.95
CA ASP A 7 22.73 -5.70 23.55
C ASP A 7 22.59 -4.30 24.17
N ILE A 8 21.60 -3.54 23.71
CA ILE A 8 21.09 -2.39 24.47
C ILE A 8 19.70 -2.79 24.97
N ILE A 9 19.73 -3.63 26.00
CA ILE A 9 18.59 -3.84 26.91
C ILE A 9 19.06 -3.47 28.31
N LEU A 10 18.20 -2.77 29.03
CA LEU A 10 18.24 -2.40 30.42
C LEU A 10 19.04 -1.16 30.84
N ILE A 11 18.40 -0.02 30.79
CA ILE A 11 18.41 0.91 31.94
C ILE A 11 17.06 1.65 31.97
N PHE A 12 16.08 1.14 32.69
CA PHE A 12 15.04 1.92 33.37
C PHE A 12 14.29 1.03 34.35
N ALA A 13 14.93 0.81 35.49
CA ALA A 13 14.20 0.36 36.65
C ALA A 13 14.68 1.21 37.88
N ARG A 14 13.70 1.83 38.53
CA ARG A 14 13.71 2.47 39.85
C ARG A 14 13.86 3.98 39.88
N THR A 15 12.73 4.67 39.91
CA THR A 15 12.49 5.67 40.95
C THR A 15 11.02 5.60 41.39
N ARG A 16 10.88 5.65 42.72
CA ARG A 16 9.69 5.45 43.54
C ARG A 16 8.65 6.56 43.37
N ASP A 17 7.40 6.15 43.55
CA ASP A 17 6.26 6.88 44.09
C ASP A 17 6.43 8.38 44.37
N VAL A 18 5.78 9.18 43.57
CA VAL A 18 5.09 10.40 44.00
C VAL A 18 3.78 10.45 43.20
N GLY A 19 2.69 10.35 43.94
CA GLY A 19 1.34 10.46 43.41
C GLY A 19 1.12 11.82 42.75
N LEU A 20 1.18 11.85 41.45
CA LEU A 20 0.69 12.93 40.62
C LEU A 20 -0.28 12.30 39.60
N CYS A 21 -1.51 12.71 39.75
CA CYS A 21 -2.59 12.53 38.82
C CYS A 21 -2.05 12.53 37.39
N ARG A 22 -2.11 11.38 36.70
CA ARG A 22 -1.83 11.32 35.28
C ARG A 22 -2.85 12.23 34.60
N PRO A 23 -2.43 13.36 34.01
CA PRO A 23 -3.27 13.95 32.99
C PRO A 23 -3.40 12.89 31.91
N CYS A 24 -4.61 12.57 31.54
CA CYS A 24 -4.91 11.81 30.34
C CYS A 24 -4.23 12.52 29.16
N LEU A 25 -3.00 12.13 28.89
CA LEU A 25 -2.46 12.29 27.55
C LEU A 25 -3.26 11.34 26.65
N HIS A 26 -4.48 11.76 26.33
CA HIS A 26 -5.02 11.51 25.02
C HIS A 26 -4.00 12.20 24.10
N GLU A 27 -2.96 11.46 23.71
CA GLU A 27 -2.33 11.74 22.44
C GLU A 27 -3.49 11.84 21.47
N LYS A 28 -3.79 13.07 21.05
CA LYS A 28 -4.54 13.31 19.84
C LYS A 28 -3.71 12.58 18.77
N LYS A 29 -4.09 11.33 18.51
CA LYS A 29 -3.81 10.67 17.26
C LYS A 29 -4.36 11.68 16.26
N THR A 30 -3.46 12.54 15.77
CA THR A 30 -3.77 13.47 14.68
C THR A 30 -4.59 12.64 13.72
N ASP A 31 -5.71 13.17 13.27
CA ASP A 31 -6.64 12.58 12.32
C ASP A 31 -5.93 12.37 10.98
N MET A 32 -4.85 11.59 11.02
CA MET A 32 -4.14 11.13 9.85
C MET A 32 -5.06 10.09 9.23
N GLU A 33 -5.60 10.46 8.09
CA GLU A 33 -6.46 9.61 7.30
C GLU A 33 -5.81 8.22 7.20
N GLN A 34 -6.36 7.26 7.93
CA GLN A 34 -5.80 5.92 8.00
C GLN A 34 -6.26 5.17 6.76
N PHE A 35 -5.33 4.84 5.91
CA PHE A 35 -5.58 3.92 4.80
C PHE A 35 -5.83 2.52 5.38
N GLY A 36 -6.72 1.77 4.76
CA GLY A 36 -6.99 0.40 5.16
C GLY A 36 -5.81 -0.54 4.87
N LYS A 37 -6.11 -1.71 4.37
CA LYS A 37 -5.13 -2.71 3.99
C LYS A 37 -4.57 -2.43 2.60
N ILE A 38 -3.26 -2.34 2.47
CA ILE A 38 -2.58 -2.07 1.21
C ILE A 38 -1.79 -3.31 0.76
N LEU A 39 -1.99 -3.72 -0.48
CA LEU A 39 -1.13 -4.69 -1.15
C LEU A 39 -0.23 -3.95 -2.15
N ILE A 40 1.06 -4.21 -2.11
CA ILE A 40 2.05 -3.64 -3.04
C ILE A 40 2.65 -4.78 -3.83
N VAL A 41 2.59 -4.71 -5.15
CA VAL A 41 3.12 -5.72 -6.07
C VAL A 41 4.11 -5.06 -7.03
N ASP A 42 5.38 -5.40 -6.88
CA ASP A 42 6.49 -4.87 -7.67
C ASP A 42 7.64 -5.88 -7.61
N ASP A 43 8.32 -6.15 -8.70
CA ASP A 43 9.45 -7.09 -8.72
C ASP A 43 10.76 -6.47 -8.20
N ASN A 44 10.77 -5.16 -7.99
CA ASN A 44 11.90 -4.45 -7.40
C ASN A 44 11.75 -4.35 -5.87
N GLU A 45 12.57 -5.10 -5.15
CA GLU A 45 12.54 -5.14 -3.68
C GLU A 45 12.85 -3.79 -3.02
N ASP A 46 13.68 -2.93 -3.64
CA ASP A 46 13.96 -1.58 -3.14
C ASP A 46 12.71 -0.70 -3.20
N VAL A 47 11.91 -0.82 -4.25
CA VAL A 47 10.62 -0.14 -4.38
C VAL A 47 9.65 -0.62 -3.31
N LEU A 48 9.54 -1.93 -3.11
CA LEU A 48 8.69 -2.51 -2.06
C LEU A 48 9.09 -2.02 -0.67
N PHE A 49 10.39 -2.02 -0.38
CA PHE A 49 10.92 -1.55 0.90
C PHE A 49 10.64 -0.07 1.13
N ALA A 50 10.91 0.78 0.13
CA ALA A 50 10.70 2.22 0.22
C ALA A 50 9.22 2.56 0.43
N LEU A 51 8.31 1.92 -0.32
CA LEU A 51 6.87 2.12 -0.18
C LEU A 51 6.35 1.61 1.17
N ASN A 52 6.80 0.44 1.61
CA ASN A 52 6.40 -0.10 2.90
C ASN A 52 6.77 0.86 4.04
N LEU A 53 8.03 1.34 4.05
CA LEU A 53 8.51 2.28 5.06
C LEU A 53 7.74 3.61 5.02
N LEU A 54 7.46 4.12 3.83
CA LEU A 54 6.76 5.38 3.66
C LEU A 54 5.28 5.30 4.07
N LEU A 55 4.62 4.17 3.81
CA LEU A 55 3.19 3.99 4.02
C LEU A 55 2.82 3.39 5.37
N GLU A 56 3.78 2.77 6.08
CA GLU A 56 3.55 2.15 7.40
C GLU A 56 2.82 3.07 8.40
N PRO A 57 3.14 4.37 8.52
CA PRO A 57 2.45 5.27 9.46
C PRO A 57 0.98 5.55 9.09
N TYR A 58 0.59 5.30 7.84
CA TYR A 58 -0.71 5.68 7.28
C TYR A 58 -1.64 4.48 7.03
N ALA A 59 -1.09 3.28 6.90
CA ALA A 59 -1.85 2.07 6.60
C ALA A 59 -2.22 1.26 7.85
N GLU A 60 -3.35 0.59 7.82
CA GLU A 60 -3.70 -0.39 8.86
C GLU A 60 -2.77 -1.60 8.80
N LYS A 61 -2.58 -2.13 7.60
CA LYS A 61 -1.66 -3.25 7.30
C LYS A 61 -1.14 -3.16 5.88
N ILE A 62 0.10 -3.57 5.69
CA ILE A 62 0.72 -3.65 4.36
C ILE A 62 1.17 -5.09 4.10
N LYS A 63 0.94 -5.57 2.89
CA LYS A 63 1.54 -6.78 2.34
C LYS A 63 2.27 -6.44 1.05
N VAL A 64 3.36 -7.14 0.80
CA VAL A 64 4.18 -6.96 -0.39
C VAL A 64 4.29 -8.27 -1.16
N ALA A 65 4.36 -8.21 -2.46
CA ALA A 65 4.58 -9.33 -3.34
C ALA A 65 5.59 -8.95 -4.44
N VAL A 66 6.58 -9.79 -4.65
CA VAL A 66 7.60 -9.60 -5.70
C VAL A 66 7.17 -10.18 -7.06
N THR A 67 6.06 -10.91 -7.08
CA THR A 67 5.51 -11.52 -8.30
C THR A 67 4.00 -11.41 -8.34
N PRO A 68 3.39 -11.28 -9.54
CA PRO A 68 1.94 -11.27 -9.70
C PRO A 68 1.26 -12.57 -9.27
N ASP A 69 1.96 -13.69 -9.29
CA ASP A 69 1.43 -15.02 -8.94
C ASP A 69 0.84 -15.09 -7.51
N ARG A 70 1.25 -14.16 -6.64
CA ARG A 70 0.75 -14.08 -5.26
C ARG A 70 -0.53 -13.27 -5.10
N ILE A 71 -0.97 -12.58 -6.15
CA ILE A 71 -2.12 -11.67 -6.10
C ILE A 71 -3.38 -12.41 -5.65
N GLU A 72 -3.71 -13.55 -6.27
CA GLU A 72 -4.92 -14.32 -5.95
C GLU A 72 -4.95 -14.73 -4.48
N HIS A 73 -3.82 -15.21 -3.97
CA HIS A 73 -3.69 -15.57 -2.56
C HIS A 73 -3.96 -14.36 -1.64
N PHE A 74 -3.38 -13.20 -1.92
CA PHE A 74 -3.60 -12.02 -1.08
C PHE A 74 -5.01 -11.44 -1.24
N MET A 75 -5.61 -11.51 -2.43
CA MET A 75 -6.98 -11.08 -2.63
C MET A 75 -7.98 -11.88 -1.80
N THR A 76 -7.73 -13.18 -1.62
CA THR A 76 -8.61 -14.08 -0.87
C THR A 76 -8.36 -14.06 0.64
N THR A 77 -7.08 -14.04 1.07
CA THR A 77 -6.70 -14.17 2.48
C THR A 77 -6.54 -12.84 3.19
N PHE A 78 -5.93 -11.86 2.53
CA PHE A 78 -5.65 -10.55 3.10
C PHE A 78 -6.76 -9.53 2.82
N ARG A 79 -7.42 -9.62 1.65
CA ARG A 79 -8.50 -8.72 1.18
C ARG A 79 -8.08 -7.25 1.26
N PRO A 80 -7.14 -6.81 0.43
CA PRO A 80 -6.67 -5.44 0.45
C PRO A 80 -7.76 -4.45 0.02
N ASP A 81 -7.73 -3.25 0.60
CA ASP A 81 -8.60 -2.15 0.19
C ASP A 81 -8.04 -1.41 -1.01
N ILE A 82 -6.71 -1.29 -1.06
CA ILE A 82 -5.96 -0.66 -2.15
C ILE A 82 -4.85 -1.59 -2.61
N ILE A 83 -4.67 -1.69 -3.91
CA ILE A 83 -3.56 -2.43 -4.54
C ILE A 83 -2.70 -1.43 -5.32
N LEU A 84 -1.42 -1.32 -4.94
CA LEU A 84 -0.39 -0.68 -5.74
C LEU A 84 0.25 -1.75 -6.62
N LEU A 85 0.14 -1.60 -7.92
CA LEU A 85 0.57 -2.61 -8.89
C LEU A 85 1.58 -2.01 -9.86
N ASP A 86 2.76 -2.61 -9.94
CA ASP A 86 3.71 -2.23 -10.99
C ASP A 86 3.14 -2.53 -12.38
N MET A 87 3.33 -1.61 -13.31
CA MET A 87 2.94 -1.80 -14.70
C MET A 87 3.91 -2.71 -15.46
N ASN A 88 5.18 -2.64 -15.11
CA ASN A 88 6.26 -3.26 -15.86
C ASN A 88 7.03 -4.25 -14.99
N PHE A 89 6.59 -5.50 -14.95
CA PHE A 89 7.40 -6.57 -14.38
C PHE A 89 8.59 -6.88 -15.30
N SER A 90 9.70 -7.33 -14.73
CA SER A 90 10.95 -7.59 -15.47
C SER A 90 10.81 -8.63 -16.60
N ARG A 91 9.83 -9.49 -16.52
CA ARG A 91 9.52 -10.48 -17.57
C ARG A 91 8.89 -9.86 -18.82
N ASP A 92 8.22 -8.72 -18.67
CA ASP A 92 7.52 -8.04 -19.76
C ASP A 92 7.63 -6.51 -19.67
N ALA A 93 8.86 -6.02 -19.59
CA ALA A 93 9.15 -4.58 -19.44
C ALA A 93 8.65 -3.72 -20.61
N ILE A 94 8.38 -4.32 -21.78
CA ILE A 94 8.04 -3.59 -23.01
C ILE A 94 6.52 -3.46 -23.19
N SER A 95 5.74 -4.54 -23.02
CA SER A 95 4.31 -4.54 -23.35
C SER A 95 3.42 -4.12 -22.19
N GLY A 96 3.84 -4.37 -20.94
CA GLY A 96 3.03 -4.19 -19.75
C GLY A 96 1.83 -5.16 -19.66
N GLN A 97 1.82 -6.21 -20.48
CA GLN A 97 0.71 -7.17 -20.57
C GLN A 97 0.48 -7.87 -19.21
N GLU A 98 1.55 -8.21 -18.51
CA GLU A 98 1.51 -8.86 -17.20
C GLU A 98 0.77 -8.00 -16.15
N GLY A 99 0.99 -6.68 -16.16
CA GLY A 99 0.24 -5.73 -15.31
C GLY A 99 -1.26 -5.68 -15.68
N PHE A 100 -1.60 -5.68 -16.97
CA PHE A 100 -3.00 -5.71 -17.41
C PHE A 100 -3.71 -7.03 -17.09
N ASP A 101 -3.02 -8.15 -17.19
CA ASP A 101 -3.59 -9.46 -16.84
C ASP A 101 -3.80 -9.57 -15.33
N SER A 102 -2.88 -9.02 -14.55
CA SER A 102 -3.02 -8.90 -13.09
C SER A 102 -4.22 -8.01 -12.71
N LEU A 103 -4.41 -6.89 -13.39
CA LEU A 103 -5.58 -6.02 -13.19
C LEU A 103 -6.89 -6.79 -13.44
N LYS A 104 -6.99 -7.51 -14.56
CA LYS A 104 -8.17 -8.32 -14.89
C LYS A 104 -8.43 -9.38 -13.82
N GLN A 105 -7.38 -10.06 -13.36
CA GLN A 105 -7.49 -11.06 -12.30
C GLN A 105 -8.03 -10.43 -11.00
N ILE A 106 -7.47 -9.30 -10.57
CA ILE A 106 -7.94 -8.58 -9.37
C ILE A 106 -9.43 -8.22 -9.50
N LEU A 107 -9.81 -7.60 -10.61
CA LEU A 107 -11.19 -7.16 -10.83
C LEU A 107 -12.17 -8.32 -11.01
N SER A 108 -11.71 -9.50 -11.42
CA SER A 108 -12.54 -10.71 -11.46
C SER A 108 -12.85 -11.26 -10.06
N ILE A 109 -11.92 -11.10 -9.12
CA ILE A 109 -12.09 -11.54 -7.72
C ILE A 109 -12.87 -10.49 -6.91
N ASP A 110 -12.51 -9.23 -7.06
CA ASP A 110 -13.20 -8.10 -6.42
C ASP A 110 -13.43 -6.97 -7.44
N PRO A 111 -14.63 -6.89 -8.04
CA PRO A 111 -14.96 -5.85 -9.02
C PRO A 111 -14.90 -4.42 -8.46
N GLN A 112 -14.83 -4.28 -7.14
CA GLN A 112 -14.76 -2.97 -6.46
C GLN A 112 -13.36 -2.65 -5.96
N ALA A 113 -12.38 -3.50 -6.24
CA ALA A 113 -10.99 -3.27 -5.86
C ALA A 113 -10.51 -1.92 -6.40
N VAL A 114 -9.74 -1.21 -5.58
CA VAL A 114 -9.05 0.01 -5.97
C VAL A 114 -7.64 -0.38 -6.38
N VAL A 115 -7.37 -0.34 -7.67
CA VAL A 115 -6.06 -0.65 -8.24
C VAL A 115 -5.42 0.62 -8.76
N ILE A 116 -4.23 0.93 -8.26
CA ILE A 116 -3.42 2.08 -8.64
C ILE A 116 -2.14 1.55 -9.28
N PHE A 117 -1.91 1.88 -10.54
CA PHE A 117 -0.67 1.48 -11.22
C PHE A 117 0.51 2.35 -10.85
N MET A 118 1.66 1.74 -10.72
CA MET A 118 2.94 2.43 -10.67
C MET A 118 3.61 2.31 -12.04
N THR A 119 3.94 3.42 -12.66
CA THR A 119 4.46 3.46 -14.04
C THR A 119 5.77 4.22 -14.12
N ALA A 120 6.62 3.88 -15.08
CA ALA A 120 7.76 4.74 -15.44
C ALA A 120 7.24 6.05 -16.06
N TYR A 121 7.96 7.14 -15.85
CA TYR A 121 7.55 8.51 -16.23
C TYR A 121 7.17 8.70 -17.72
N ALA A 122 7.63 7.83 -18.60
CA ALA A 122 7.42 7.91 -20.05
C ALA A 122 6.18 7.14 -20.57
N ASP A 123 5.45 6.42 -19.70
CA ASP A 123 4.41 5.45 -20.13
C ASP A 123 2.98 6.02 -20.06
N THR A 124 2.78 7.25 -20.51
CA THR A 124 1.44 7.91 -20.44
C THR A 124 0.37 7.12 -21.20
N ASP A 125 0.69 6.54 -22.35
CA ASP A 125 -0.26 5.77 -23.14
C ASP A 125 -0.69 4.49 -22.42
N LYS A 126 0.23 3.83 -21.73
CA LYS A 126 -0.09 2.67 -20.89
C LYS A 126 -0.98 3.05 -19.72
N ALA A 127 -0.71 4.19 -19.08
CA ALA A 127 -1.54 4.71 -17.98
C ALA A 127 -2.98 4.96 -18.43
N VAL A 128 -3.19 5.61 -19.58
CA VAL A 128 -4.53 5.83 -20.15
C VAL A 128 -5.23 4.51 -20.46
N ARG A 129 -4.53 3.54 -21.04
CA ARG A 129 -5.08 2.19 -21.28
C ARG A 129 -5.47 1.48 -19.99
N ALA A 130 -4.68 1.64 -18.93
CA ALA A 130 -4.95 1.04 -17.63
C ALA A 130 -6.26 1.58 -17.02
N ILE A 131 -6.45 2.90 -17.05
CA ILE A 131 -7.70 3.53 -16.60
C ILE A 131 -8.91 2.99 -17.41
N LYS A 132 -8.78 2.90 -18.73
CA LYS A 132 -9.85 2.31 -19.58
C LYS A 132 -10.10 0.83 -19.28
N ALA A 133 -9.10 0.11 -18.80
CA ALA A 133 -9.23 -1.29 -18.41
C ALA A 133 -9.81 -1.50 -17.00
N GLY A 134 -10.06 -0.42 -16.24
CA GLY A 134 -10.66 -0.45 -14.91
C GLY A 134 -9.75 -0.12 -13.75
N ALA A 135 -8.49 0.27 -13.99
CA ALA A 135 -7.64 0.82 -12.93
C ALA A 135 -8.24 2.13 -12.40
N THR A 136 -8.03 2.39 -11.11
CA THR A 136 -8.57 3.59 -10.46
C THR A 136 -7.72 4.82 -10.77
N ASP A 137 -6.40 4.67 -10.74
CA ASP A 137 -5.46 5.76 -10.95
C ASP A 137 -4.06 5.20 -11.30
N PHE A 138 -3.09 6.09 -11.50
CA PHE A 138 -1.69 5.74 -11.69
C PHE A 138 -0.75 6.73 -11.00
N ILE A 139 0.43 6.26 -10.64
CA ILE A 139 1.49 7.04 -9.99
C ILE A 139 2.79 6.86 -10.77
N PRO A 140 3.43 7.95 -11.21
CA PRO A 140 4.72 7.84 -11.89
C PRO A 140 5.85 7.48 -10.92
N LYS A 141 6.78 6.67 -11.35
CA LYS A 141 8.06 6.42 -10.65
C LYS A 141 9.14 7.36 -11.22
N PRO A 142 9.93 8.04 -10.39
CA PRO A 142 9.86 8.16 -8.94
C PRO A 142 8.66 9.00 -8.49
N TRP A 143 8.06 8.62 -7.37
CA TRP A 143 6.89 9.32 -6.83
C TRP A 143 7.27 10.46 -5.88
N GLU A 144 6.42 11.46 -5.83
CA GLU A 144 6.41 12.48 -4.78
C GLU A 144 5.51 12.00 -3.63
N LYS A 145 6.00 12.13 -2.39
CA LYS A 145 5.29 11.63 -1.21
C LYS A 145 3.86 12.18 -1.10
N GLU A 146 3.72 13.48 -1.25
CA GLU A 146 2.43 14.19 -1.11
C GLU A 146 1.43 13.72 -2.17
N LYS A 147 1.91 13.53 -3.40
CA LYS A 147 1.08 13.05 -4.51
C LYS A 147 0.67 11.60 -4.33
N LEU A 148 1.58 10.76 -3.88
CA LEU A 148 1.28 9.36 -3.54
C LEU A 148 0.20 9.29 -2.46
N LEU A 149 0.36 10.02 -1.36
CA LEU A 149 -0.61 10.02 -0.26
C LEU A 149 -1.97 10.58 -0.69
N ALA A 150 -2.01 11.64 -1.50
CA ALA A 150 -3.25 12.19 -2.04
C ALA A 150 -3.99 11.18 -2.94
N THR A 151 -3.27 10.45 -3.79
CA THR A 151 -3.84 9.41 -4.66
C THR A 151 -4.40 8.26 -3.83
N LEU A 152 -3.68 7.81 -2.80
CA LEU A 152 -4.16 6.77 -1.88
C LEU A 152 -5.40 7.21 -1.09
N SER A 153 -5.43 8.47 -0.61
CA SER A 153 -6.58 9.04 0.07
C SER A 153 -7.83 9.03 -0.83
N SER A 154 -7.69 9.48 -2.07
CA SER A 154 -8.77 9.45 -3.06
C SER A 154 -9.24 8.03 -3.36
N GLY A 155 -8.31 7.10 -3.50
CA GLY A 155 -8.60 5.67 -3.69
C GLY A 155 -9.36 5.07 -2.50
N MET A 156 -8.97 5.40 -1.29
CA MET A 156 -9.64 4.91 -0.08
C MET A 156 -11.08 5.45 0.06
N LYS A 157 -11.29 6.73 -0.25
CA LYS A 157 -12.64 7.33 -0.30
C LYS A 157 -13.53 6.60 -1.31
N LEU A 158 -12.99 6.33 -2.50
CA LEU A 158 -13.69 5.56 -3.52
C LEU A 158 -14.02 4.14 -3.04
N ARG A 159 -13.08 3.44 -2.39
CA ARG A 159 -13.31 2.10 -1.84
C ARG A 159 -14.45 2.10 -0.83
N ARG A 160 -14.44 3.03 0.12
CA ARG A 160 -15.50 3.17 1.13
C ARG A 160 -16.85 3.41 0.50
N SER A 161 -16.94 4.36 -0.44
CA SER A 161 -18.18 4.66 -1.16
C SER A 161 -18.73 3.45 -1.93
N ARG A 162 -17.89 2.70 -2.62
CA ARG A 162 -18.29 1.46 -3.32
C ARG A 162 -18.82 0.39 -2.37
N THR A 163 -18.20 0.26 -1.19
CA THR A 163 -18.61 -0.71 -0.17
C THR A 163 -19.97 -0.33 0.44
N GLU A 164 -20.19 0.95 0.75
CA GLU A 164 -21.45 1.45 1.29
C GLU A 164 -22.62 1.23 0.32
N ILE A 165 -22.43 1.51 -0.97
CA ILE A 165 -23.45 1.29 -2.01
C ILE A 165 -23.87 -0.18 -2.10
N ASN A 166 -22.95 -1.11 -1.89
CA ASN A 166 -23.27 -2.55 -1.92
C ASN A 166 -24.03 -3.03 -0.68
N LEU A 167 -23.83 -2.41 0.46
CA LEU A 167 -24.58 -2.74 1.68
C LEU A 167 -26.04 -2.29 1.60
N LEU A 168 -26.38 -1.37 0.69
CA LEU A 168 -27.73 -0.83 0.48
C LEU A 168 -28.55 -1.59 -0.57
N LYS A 169 -27.96 -2.58 -1.22
CA LYS A 169 -28.63 -3.45 -2.21
C LYS A 169 -28.99 -4.80 -1.60
#